data_e613bf6ca2c9eb39bfc97b673919d82b
#
_entry.id   e613bf6ca2c9eb39bfc97b673919d82b
#
_cell.length_a   1.000
_cell.length_b   1.000
_cell.length_c   1.000
_cell.angle_alpha   90.00
_cell.angle_beta   90.00
_cell.angle_gamma   90.00
#
_symmetry.space_group_name_H-M   'P 1'
#
loop_
_entity.id
_entity.type
_entity.pdbx_description
1 polymer ?
#
loop_
_entity_poly.entity_id
_entity_poly.type
_entity_poly.pdbx_seq_one_letter_code
_entity_poly.pdbx_strand_id
1 'polypeptide(L)'
;MAASYEDFADRLRKALDRNGFVQGRGRTSALAERYAVSRETARKWLTGLALPELPRIIELAKDFEISLEWLATGRGPIPLGVEETSAVYRRLTDSEDRLLDAFHKLPESKRQLLVKFLS
;
A
#
# COMPACT_ATOMS: atom_id res chain seq x y z
N MET A 1 5.35 -4.06 25.17
CA MET A 1 4.18 -4.45 24.39
C MET A 1 4.57 -4.52 22.92
N ALA A 2 4.33 -5.66 22.31
CA ALA A 2 4.63 -5.79 20.89
C ALA A 2 3.78 -4.81 20.09
N ALA A 3 4.39 -4.12 19.14
CA ALA A 3 3.63 -3.27 18.25
C ALA A 3 2.65 -4.13 17.46
N SER A 4 1.39 -3.76 17.53
CA SER A 4 0.34 -4.43 16.78
C SER A 4 0.08 -3.65 15.52
N TYR A 5 0.00 -4.35 14.39
CA TYR A 5 -0.37 -3.76 13.11
C TYR A 5 -1.84 -4.01 12.79
N GLU A 6 -2.66 -4.10 13.83
CA GLU A 6 -4.09 -4.35 13.69
C GLU A 6 -4.79 -3.24 12.90
N ASP A 7 -4.38 -1.99 13.08
CA ASP A 7 -4.94 -0.87 12.33
C ASP A 7 -4.67 -1.02 10.84
N PHE A 8 -3.44 -1.39 10.47
CA PHE A 8 -3.10 -1.69 9.09
C PHE A 8 -3.91 -2.86 8.57
N ALA A 9 -3.99 -3.94 9.33
CA ALA A 9 -4.75 -5.13 8.94
C ALA A 9 -6.22 -4.79 8.71
N ASP A 10 -6.81 -3.97 9.56
CA ASP A 10 -8.19 -3.52 9.42
C ASP A 10 -8.37 -2.72 8.12
N ARG A 11 -7.46 -1.80 7.84
CA ARG A 11 -7.49 -1.03 6.60
C ARG A 11 -7.31 -1.93 5.38
N LEU A 12 -6.41 -2.90 5.44
CA LEU A 12 -6.21 -3.85 4.35
C LEU A 12 -7.48 -4.65 4.09
N ARG A 13 -8.11 -5.17 5.14
CA ARG A 13 -9.36 -5.92 5.00
C ARG A 13 -10.46 -5.05 4.38
N LYS A 14 -10.57 -3.80 4.80
CA LYS A 14 -11.54 -2.86 4.22
C LYS A 14 -11.29 -2.62 2.74
N ALA A 15 -10.05 -2.46 2.35
CA ALA A 15 -9.68 -2.29 0.94
C ALA A 15 -10.04 -3.52 0.11
N LEU A 16 -9.78 -4.71 0.64
CA LEU A 16 -10.13 -5.97 -0.03
C LEU A 16 -11.65 -6.10 -0.18
N ASP A 17 -12.40 -5.78 0.86
CA ASP A 17 -13.87 -5.83 0.84
C ASP A 17 -14.45 -4.89 -0.22
N ARG A 18 -13.91 -3.68 -0.30
CA ARG A 18 -14.38 -2.68 -1.27
C ARG A 18 -14.15 -3.12 -2.71
N ASN A 19 -13.12 -3.89 -2.96
CA ASN A 19 -12.77 -4.34 -4.30
C ASN A 19 -13.38 -5.70 -4.66
N GLY A 20 -14.24 -6.23 -3.79
CA GLY A 20 -14.87 -7.51 -4.04
C GLY A 20 -13.91 -8.68 -4.01
N PHE A 21 -12.80 -8.54 -3.31
CA PHE A 21 -11.82 -9.61 -3.16
C PHE A 21 -12.43 -10.77 -2.38
N VAL A 22 -11.95 -11.98 -2.65
CA VAL A 22 -12.43 -13.19 -1.99
C VAL A 22 -12.54 -12.98 -0.48
N GLN A 23 -13.67 -13.34 0.10
CA GLN A 23 -13.93 -13.25 1.54
C GLN A 23 -13.89 -14.63 2.18
N GLY A 24 -13.77 -14.65 3.51
CA GLY A 24 -13.81 -15.87 4.27
C GLY A 24 -12.52 -16.69 4.13
N ARG A 25 -12.68 -18.01 4.12
CA ARG A 25 -11.55 -18.94 4.18
C ARG A 25 -10.58 -18.85 2.99
N GLY A 26 -11.08 -18.46 1.84
CA GLY A 26 -10.26 -18.36 0.63
C GLY A 26 -9.40 -17.11 0.56
N ARG A 27 -9.64 -16.13 1.41
CA ARG A 27 -8.97 -14.82 1.33
C ARG A 27 -7.46 -14.92 1.51
N THR A 28 -7.02 -15.63 2.54
CA THR A 28 -5.59 -15.79 2.83
C THR A 28 -4.86 -16.47 1.67
N SER A 29 -5.42 -17.55 1.16
CA SER A 29 -4.81 -18.28 0.03
C SER A 29 -4.78 -17.44 -1.23
N ALA A 30 -5.87 -16.73 -1.52
CA ALA A 30 -5.95 -15.87 -2.71
C ALA A 30 -4.95 -14.73 -2.63
N LEU A 31 -4.80 -14.11 -1.46
CA LEU A 31 -3.84 -13.03 -1.24
C LEU A 31 -2.40 -13.55 -1.38
N ALA A 32 -2.12 -14.69 -0.79
CA ALA A 32 -0.80 -15.33 -0.87
C ALA A 32 -0.42 -15.62 -2.32
N GLU A 33 -1.35 -16.16 -3.09
CA GLU A 33 -1.13 -16.48 -4.49
C GLU A 33 -0.91 -15.21 -5.32
N ARG A 34 -1.72 -14.20 -5.11
CA ARG A 34 -1.62 -12.94 -5.87
C ARG A 34 -0.27 -12.26 -5.68
N TYR A 35 0.28 -12.29 -4.48
CA TYR A 35 1.53 -11.58 -4.17
C TYR A 35 2.74 -12.51 -4.07
N ALA A 36 2.58 -13.78 -4.44
CA ALA A 36 3.65 -14.78 -4.42
C ALA A 36 4.34 -14.87 -3.05
N VAL A 37 3.55 -14.87 -1.99
CA VAL A 37 4.02 -15.04 -0.62
C VAL A 37 3.39 -16.29 -0.01
N SER A 38 3.91 -16.72 1.13
CA SER A 38 3.35 -17.86 1.82
C SER A 38 1.98 -17.51 2.43
N ARG A 39 1.16 -18.53 2.66
CA ARG A 39 -0.11 -18.34 3.37
C ARG A 39 0.12 -17.75 4.75
N GLU A 40 1.17 -18.17 5.42
CA GLU A 40 1.51 -17.63 6.75
C GLU A 40 1.82 -16.13 6.68
N THR A 41 2.56 -15.70 5.67
CA THR A 41 2.84 -14.28 5.46
C THR A 41 1.56 -13.50 5.21
N ALA A 42 0.72 -13.98 4.30
CA ALA A 42 -0.56 -13.34 4.00
C ALA A 42 -1.45 -13.28 5.24
N ARG A 43 -1.50 -14.36 6.01
CA ARG A 43 -2.27 -14.41 7.25
C ARG A 43 -1.80 -13.35 8.24
N LYS A 44 -0.49 -13.19 8.38
CA LYS A 44 0.07 -12.18 9.29
C LYS A 44 -0.29 -10.76 8.86
N TRP A 45 -0.32 -10.49 7.57
CA TRP A 45 -0.77 -9.19 7.07
C TRP A 45 -2.23 -8.93 7.42
N LEU A 46 -3.08 -9.96 7.26
CA LEU A 46 -4.51 -9.83 7.50
C LEU A 46 -4.89 -9.80 8.99
N THR A 47 -4.02 -10.26 9.86
CA THR A 47 -4.28 -10.31 11.30
C THR A 47 -3.51 -9.27 12.11
N GLY A 48 -2.61 -8.53 11.47
CA GLY A 48 -1.83 -7.51 12.16
C GLY A 48 -0.61 -8.03 12.90
N LEU A 49 -0.20 -9.27 12.63
CA LEU A 49 1.01 -9.84 13.25
C LEU A 49 2.28 -9.38 12.57
N ALA A 50 2.20 -8.98 11.30
CA ALA A 50 3.34 -8.45 10.56
C ALA A 50 2.87 -7.42 9.55
N LEU A 51 3.74 -6.49 9.24
CA LEU A 51 3.50 -5.45 8.24
C LEU A 51 4.22 -5.86 6.95
N PRO A 52 3.56 -5.72 5.77
CA PRO A 52 4.28 -5.92 4.52
C PRO A 52 5.40 -4.89 4.37
N GLU A 53 6.43 -5.23 3.62
CA GLU A 53 7.47 -4.28 3.27
C GLU A 53 6.88 -3.16 2.41
N LEU A 54 7.50 -1.98 2.44
CA LEU A 54 6.99 -0.82 1.73
C LEU A 54 6.70 -1.07 0.24
N PRO A 55 7.55 -1.76 -0.53
CA PRO A 55 7.21 -2.07 -1.92
C PRO A 55 5.90 -2.84 -2.06
N ARG A 56 5.60 -3.74 -1.14
CA ARG A 56 4.35 -4.49 -1.13
C ARG A 56 3.16 -3.61 -0.78
N ILE A 57 3.33 -2.68 0.15
CA ILE A 57 2.26 -1.73 0.51
C ILE A 57 1.93 -0.87 -0.71
N ILE A 58 2.93 -0.44 -1.46
CA ILE A 58 2.75 0.32 -2.69
C ILE A 58 1.97 -0.50 -3.72
N GLU A 59 2.33 -1.76 -3.92
CA GLU A 59 1.61 -2.66 -4.83
C GLU A 59 0.15 -2.82 -4.41
N LEU A 60 -0.09 -3.05 -3.12
CA LEU A 60 -1.43 -3.21 -2.58
C LEU A 60 -2.27 -1.95 -2.83
N ALA A 61 -1.71 -0.77 -2.58
CA ALA A 61 -2.40 0.48 -2.79
C ALA A 61 -2.78 0.67 -4.26
N LYS A 62 -1.88 0.35 -5.18
CA LYS A 62 -2.14 0.45 -6.62
C LYS A 62 -3.20 -0.57 -7.06
N ASP A 63 -3.05 -1.81 -6.64
CA ASP A 63 -3.93 -2.89 -7.07
C ASP A 63 -5.36 -2.69 -6.60
N PHE A 64 -5.55 -2.15 -5.41
CA PHE A 64 -6.88 -1.93 -4.84
C PHE A 64 -7.37 -0.49 -4.96
N GLU A 65 -6.64 0.33 -5.72
CA GLU A 65 -7.01 1.72 -6.02
C GLU A 65 -7.32 2.52 -4.76
N ILE A 66 -6.45 2.42 -3.78
CA ILE A 66 -6.56 3.15 -2.52
C ILE A 66 -5.33 4.02 -2.31
N SER A 67 -5.49 5.03 -1.46
CA SER A 67 -4.39 5.92 -1.09
C SER A 67 -3.31 5.13 -0.35
N LEU A 68 -2.07 5.26 -0.79
CA LEU A 68 -0.92 4.70 -0.09
C LEU A 68 -0.83 5.28 1.32
N GLU A 69 -1.04 6.58 1.46
CA GLU A 69 -0.99 7.24 2.75
C GLU A 69 -2.07 6.68 3.69
N TRP A 70 -3.28 6.53 3.19
CA TRP A 70 -4.35 5.95 4.00
C TRP A 70 -4.03 4.52 4.43
N LEU A 71 -3.59 3.69 3.49
CA LEU A 71 -3.28 2.29 3.81
C LEU A 71 -2.17 2.19 4.85
N ALA A 72 -1.12 2.98 4.68
CA ALA A 72 0.04 2.92 5.56
C ALA A 72 -0.20 3.59 6.92
N THR A 73 -0.91 4.71 6.95
CA THR A 73 -1.00 5.56 8.14
C THR A 73 -2.42 5.80 8.65
N GLY A 74 -3.43 5.49 7.86
CA GLY A 74 -4.82 5.79 8.20
C GLY A 74 -5.24 7.21 7.94
N ARG A 75 -4.39 8.01 7.32
CA ARG A 75 -4.67 9.41 6.99
C ARG A 75 -5.15 9.54 5.56
N GLY A 76 -5.94 10.57 5.31
CA GLY A 76 -6.44 10.88 3.98
C GLY A 76 -7.67 10.08 3.58
N PRO A 77 -8.23 10.38 2.41
CA PRO A 77 -9.43 9.69 1.94
C PRO A 77 -9.12 8.26 1.50
N ILE A 78 -10.02 7.34 1.87
CA ILE A 78 -9.87 5.91 1.56
C ILE A 78 -10.07 5.62 0.10
N PRO A 79 -11.22 5.96 -0.51
CA PRO A 79 -11.47 5.61 -1.89
C PRO A 79 -11.07 6.72 -2.84
N LEU A 80 -10.59 6.30 -3.99
CA LEU A 80 -10.54 7.15 -5.16
C LEU A 80 -11.93 7.07 -5.80
N GLY A 81 -12.87 7.92 -5.36
CA GLY A 81 -14.15 8.07 -6.03
C GLY A 81 -13.92 8.66 -7.42
N VAL A 82 -14.84 8.39 -8.36
CA VAL A 82 -14.69 8.86 -9.74
C VAL A 82 -14.56 10.38 -9.80
N GLU A 83 -15.29 11.10 -8.95
CA GLU A 83 -15.21 12.55 -8.88
C GLU A 83 -13.95 13.07 -8.23
N GLU A 84 -13.39 12.30 -7.31
CA GLU A 84 -12.17 12.61 -6.60
C GLU A 84 -10.92 12.20 -7.37
N THR A 85 -11.06 11.34 -8.36
CA THR A 85 -9.94 10.79 -9.12
C THR A 85 -9.09 11.90 -9.73
N SER A 86 -9.72 12.92 -10.34
CA SER A 86 -8.99 14.04 -10.95
C SER A 86 -8.19 14.84 -9.92
N ALA A 87 -8.81 15.13 -8.76
CA ALA A 87 -8.14 15.85 -7.69
C ALA A 87 -7.02 15.02 -7.07
N VAL A 88 -7.23 13.72 -6.92
CA VAL A 88 -6.23 12.82 -6.38
C VAL A 88 -5.08 12.65 -7.37
N TYR A 89 -5.36 12.51 -8.66
CA TYR A 89 -4.31 12.47 -9.68
C TYR A 89 -3.48 13.75 -9.69
N ARG A 90 -4.10 14.91 -9.51
CA ARG A 90 -3.36 16.18 -9.40
C ARG A 90 -2.46 16.20 -8.18
N ARG A 91 -2.95 15.72 -7.02
CA ARG A 91 -2.14 15.64 -5.80
C ARG A 91 -1.00 14.64 -5.94
N LEU A 92 -1.25 13.50 -6.57
CA LEU A 92 -0.22 12.51 -6.83
C LEU A 92 0.82 13.05 -7.77
N THR A 93 0.39 13.76 -8.84
CA THR A 93 1.31 14.40 -9.77
C THR A 93 2.16 15.45 -9.06
N ASP A 94 1.54 16.30 -8.23
CA ASP A 94 2.27 17.30 -7.45
C ASP A 94 3.24 16.63 -6.48
N SER A 95 2.83 15.54 -5.84
CA SER A 95 3.68 14.78 -4.93
C SER A 95 4.84 14.11 -5.67
N GLU A 96 4.57 13.58 -6.86
CA GLU A 96 5.61 13.00 -7.71
C GLU A 96 6.61 14.06 -8.16
N ASP A 97 6.13 15.23 -8.56
CA ASP A 97 7.00 16.34 -8.95
C ASP A 97 7.88 16.79 -7.80
N ARG A 98 7.33 16.89 -6.61
CA ARG A 98 8.08 17.24 -5.40
C ARG A 98 9.11 16.17 -5.07
N LEU A 99 8.72 14.90 -5.21
CA LEU A 99 9.62 13.79 -4.95
C LEU A 99 10.76 13.77 -5.96
N LEU A 100 10.46 13.99 -7.25
CA LEU A 100 11.47 14.08 -8.29
C LEU A 100 12.42 15.25 -8.05
N ASP A 101 11.89 16.41 -7.67
CA ASP A 101 12.69 17.59 -7.37
C ASP A 101 13.63 17.31 -6.19
N ALA A 102 13.10 16.72 -5.12
CA ALA A 102 13.90 16.31 -3.97
C ALA A 102 14.94 15.26 -4.36
N PHE A 103 14.56 14.32 -5.22
CA PHE A 103 15.45 13.28 -5.73
C PHE A 103 16.63 13.89 -6.50
N HIS A 104 16.38 14.88 -7.35
CA HIS A 104 17.43 15.54 -8.11
C HIS A 104 18.42 16.32 -7.23
N LYS A 105 18.01 16.71 -6.04
CA LYS A 105 18.88 17.39 -5.08
C LYS A 105 19.71 16.44 -4.24
N LEU A 106 19.46 15.14 -4.32
CA LEU A 106 20.19 14.15 -3.55
C LEU A 106 21.53 13.78 -4.20
N PRO A 107 22.52 13.38 -3.40
CA PRO A 107 23.75 12.79 -3.94
C PRO A 107 23.41 11.54 -4.76
N GLU A 108 24.23 11.27 -5.76
CA GLU A 108 23.99 10.17 -6.69
C GLU A 108 23.82 8.82 -6.00
N SER A 109 24.61 8.55 -4.96
CA SER A 109 24.50 7.31 -4.19
C SER A 109 23.12 7.13 -3.56
N LYS A 110 22.55 8.22 -3.03
CA LYS A 110 21.21 8.20 -2.45
C LYS A 110 20.14 8.11 -3.51
N ARG A 111 20.36 8.71 -4.68
CA ARG A 111 19.43 8.58 -5.82
C ARG A 111 19.33 7.13 -6.28
N GLN A 112 20.44 6.43 -6.37
CA GLN A 112 20.48 5.02 -6.76
C GLN A 112 19.73 4.15 -5.76
N LEU A 113 19.87 4.42 -4.46
CA LEU A 113 19.13 3.70 -3.42
C LEU A 113 17.62 3.89 -3.57
N LEU A 114 17.17 5.12 -3.85
CA LEU A 114 15.75 5.40 -4.05
C LEU A 114 15.20 4.72 -5.30
N VAL A 115 15.93 4.74 -6.40
CA VAL A 115 15.54 4.06 -7.63
C VAL A 115 15.41 2.57 -7.39
N LYS A 116 16.36 1.97 -6.71
CA LYS A 116 16.35 0.55 -6.35
C LYS A 116 15.18 0.22 -5.44
N PHE A 117 14.81 1.12 -4.56
CA PHE A 117 13.71 0.94 -3.63
C PHE A 117 12.35 1.04 -4.32
N LEU A 118 12.23 1.92 -5.32
CA LEU A 118 10.99 2.19 -6.04
C LEU A 118 10.77 1.30 -7.27
N SER A 119 11.79 0.57 -7.69
CA SER A 119 11.71 -0.29 -8.87
C SER A 119 11.20 -1.72 -8.59
#